data_445d92c1736c05ec808be06f83ff4b89
#
_entry.id   445d92c1736c05ec808be06f83ff4b89
#
_cell.length_a   1.000
_cell.length_b   1.000
_cell.length_c   1.000
_cell.angle_alpha   90.00
_cell.angle_beta   90.00
_cell.angle_gamma   90.00
#
_symmetry.space_group_name_H-M   'P 1'
#
loop_
_entity.id
_entity.type
_entity.pdbx_description
1 polymer ?
#
loop_
_entity_poly.entity_id
_entity_poly.type
_entity_poly.pdbx_seq_one_letter_code
_entity_poly.pdbx_strand_id
1 'polypeptide(L)'
;MHRTWALYKKEVRSYFVTPLFYVMTAVFLCLCGWFFYSDLNFFTQFGFGMDILSNFFQLLFVDMATKVMTFIVPLLTMRLFAEERKLGTIELLFTYPLRDGEIVAGKFLAAASVFLIMLAGTLLYPLYLFSVQPFPFQLVAAGYSGLLLLGLVFIAIGLFVSSLTDSQVVAGVFSLFLVGVLWLMTWNEAAGSDQVMTVLKAFSTFDHFWNFSKGVIDSSDVSYYLLIIAFFTILTLRSLESRRWRGRR
;
A
#
# COMPACT_ATOMS: atom_id res chain seq x y z
N MET A 1 10.71 -9.37 -21.75
CA MET A 1 9.26 -9.22 -21.45
C MET A 1 8.53 -10.55 -21.22
N HIS A 2 8.70 -11.61 -22.01
CA HIS A 2 8.04 -12.91 -21.77
C HIS A 2 8.36 -13.54 -20.41
N ARG A 3 9.58 -13.37 -19.91
CA ARG A 3 10.05 -13.99 -18.65
C ARG A 3 9.44 -13.34 -17.41
N THR A 4 9.43 -12.01 -17.37
CA THR A 4 8.78 -11.24 -16.27
C THR A 4 7.29 -11.56 -16.21
N TRP A 5 6.63 -11.69 -17.37
CA TRP A 5 5.22 -12.04 -17.45
C TRP A 5 4.93 -13.47 -16.95
N ALA A 6 5.81 -14.41 -17.22
CA ALA A 6 5.67 -15.78 -16.71
C ALA A 6 5.80 -15.81 -15.17
N LEU A 7 6.77 -15.08 -14.62
CA LEU A 7 6.93 -14.94 -13.16
C LEU A 7 5.71 -14.25 -12.54
N TYR A 8 5.26 -13.13 -13.12
CA TYR A 8 4.05 -12.44 -12.69
C TYR A 8 2.83 -13.37 -12.60
N LYS A 9 2.57 -14.14 -13.67
CA LYS A 9 1.46 -15.12 -13.69
C LYS A 9 1.60 -16.17 -12.59
N LYS A 10 2.81 -16.69 -12.37
CA LYS A 10 3.11 -17.65 -11.30
C LYS A 10 2.77 -17.04 -9.93
N GLU A 11 3.25 -15.84 -9.67
CA GLU A 11 3.04 -15.15 -8.39
C GLU A 11 1.56 -14.84 -8.16
N VAL A 12 0.87 -14.26 -9.14
CA VAL A 12 -0.59 -14.00 -9.05
C VAL A 12 -1.35 -15.29 -8.79
N ARG A 13 -1.05 -16.37 -9.55
CA ARG A 13 -1.69 -17.66 -9.33
C ARG A 13 -1.44 -18.19 -7.91
N SER A 14 -0.24 -18.00 -7.38
CA SER A 14 0.11 -18.41 -6.01
C SER A 14 -0.79 -17.73 -4.98
N TYR A 15 -1.08 -16.44 -5.15
CA TYR A 15 -2.03 -15.74 -4.28
C TYR A 15 -3.43 -16.35 -4.34
N PHE A 16 -3.96 -16.58 -5.54
CA PHE A 16 -5.33 -17.11 -5.71
C PHE A 16 -5.50 -18.57 -5.28
N VAL A 17 -4.44 -19.38 -5.31
CA VAL A 17 -4.48 -20.77 -4.82
C VAL A 17 -4.40 -20.82 -3.29
N THR A 18 -3.85 -19.80 -2.66
CA THR A 18 -3.67 -19.78 -1.20
C THR A 18 -4.94 -19.27 -0.50
N PRO A 19 -5.51 -20.01 0.47
CA PRO A 19 -6.69 -19.55 1.22
C PRO A 19 -6.49 -18.20 1.92
N LEU A 20 -5.24 -17.88 2.26
CA LEU A 20 -4.87 -16.63 2.94
C LEU A 20 -5.31 -15.39 2.16
N PHE A 21 -5.23 -15.40 0.82
CA PHE A 21 -5.69 -14.28 -0.01
C PHE A 21 -7.16 -13.97 0.22
N TYR A 22 -8.00 -15.00 0.23
CA TYR A 22 -9.45 -14.83 0.43
C TYR A 22 -9.77 -14.30 1.82
N VAL A 23 -9.07 -14.82 2.84
CA VAL A 23 -9.23 -14.35 4.22
C VAL A 23 -8.82 -12.90 4.35
N MET A 24 -7.64 -12.51 3.79
CA MET A 24 -7.16 -11.13 3.83
C MET A 24 -8.09 -10.17 3.08
N THR A 25 -8.59 -10.58 1.91
CA THR A 25 -9.55 -9.79 1.14
C THR A 25 -10.87 -9.62 1.89
N ALA A 26 -11.39 -10.69 2.50
CA ALA A 26 -12.60 -10.63 3.30
C ALA A 26 -12.42 -9.69 4.51
N VAL A 27 -11.32 -9.82 5.25
CA VAL A 27 -11.01 -8.94 6.38
C VAL A 27 -10.87 -7.48 5.92
N PHE A 28 -10.16 -7.25 4.81
CA PHE A 28 -10.01 -5.91 4.23
C PHE A 28 -11.37 -5.28 3.92
N LEU A 29 -12.23 -5.99 3.19
CA LEU A 29 -13.56 -5.50 2.83
C LEU A 29 -14.45 -5.32 4.05
N CYS A 30 -14.43 -6.25 5.01
CA CYS A 30 -15.19 -6.11 6.25
C CYS A 30 -14.78 -4.88 7.05
N LEU A 31 -13.47 -4.62 7.19
CA LEU A 31 -12.99 -3.44 7.90
C LEU A 31 -13.34 -2.14 7.17
N CYS A 32 -13.14 -2.09 5.84
CA CYS A 32 -13.56 -0.93 5.04
C CYS A 32 -15.07 -0.69 5.13
N GLY A 33 -15.89 -1.76 5.10
CA GLY A 33 -17.33 -1.67 5.26
C GLY A 33 -17.74 -1.21 6.66
N TRP A 34 -17.03 -1.64 7.68
CA TRP A 34 -17.25 -1.19 9.04
C TRP A 34 -17.00 0.33 9.20
N PHE A 35 -15.87 0.82 8.66
CA PHE A 35 -15.57 2.26 8.70
C PHE A 35 -16.56 3.05 7.85
N PHE A 36 -16.91 2.57 6.66
CA PHE A 36 -17.93 3.19 5.83
C PHE A 36 -19.27 3.35 6.60
N TYR A 37 -19.72 2.30 7.27
CA TYR A 37 -20.95 2.35 8.07
C TYR A 37 -20.81 3.28 9.28
N SER A 38 -19.69 3.25 9.98
CA SER A 38 -19.39 4.11 11.13
C SER A 38 -19.40 5.59 10.74
N ASP A 39 -18.71 5.92 9.64
CA ASP A 39 -18.62 7.29 9.15
C ASP A 39 -19.98 7.80 8.65
N LEU A 40 -20.76 6.93 7.99
CA LEU A 40 -22.11 7.26 7.56
C LEU A 40 -23.01 7.60 8.77
N ASN A 41 -22.95 6.80 9.83
CA ASN A 41 -23.71 7.07 11.05
C ASN A 41 -23.25 8.38 11.74
N PHE A 42 -21.94 8.62 11.78
CA PHE A 42 -21.40 9.86 12.34
C PHE A 42 -21.95 11.08 11.60
N PHE A 43 -21.90 11.09 10.27
CA PHE A 43 -22.39 12.24 9.49
C PHE A 43 -23.92 12.39 9.49
N THR A 44 -24.68 11.30 9.62
CA THR A 44 -26.14 11.38 9.74
C THR A 44 -26.58 11.96 11.08
N GLN A 45 -25.80 11.76 12.15
CA GLN A 45 -26.13 12.24 13.50
C GLN A 45 -25.58 13.65 13.78
N PHE A 46 -24.37 13.97 13.30
CA PHE A 46 -23.63 15.18 13.70
C PHE A 46 -23.31 16.12 12.53
N GLY A 47 -23.65 15.80 11.29
CA GLY A 47 -23.25 16.53 10.08
C GLY A 47 -24.03 17.81 9.78
N PHE A 48 -24.56 18.50 10.78
CA PHE A 48 -25.35 19.73 10.58
C PHE A 48 -24.46 20.89 10.06
N GLY A 49 -24.83 21.44 8.88
CA GLY A 49 -24.26 22.72 8.38
C GLY A 49 -22.92 22.62 7.67
N MET A 50 -22.38 21.43 7.40
CA MET A 50 -21.15 21.20 6.67
C MET A 50 -21.42 20.69 5.26
N ASP A 51 -20.42 20.77 4.38
CA ASP A 51 -20.41 20.02 3.11
C ASP A 51 -20.22 18.52 3.41
N ILE A 52 -21.35 17.88 3.75
CA ILE A 52 -21.40 16.54 4.35
C ILE A 52 -20.68 15.51 3.48
N LEU A 53 -20.85 15.57 2.16
CA LEU A 53 -20.31 14.58 1.25
C LEU A 53 -18.78 14.65 1.11
N SER A 54 -18.22 15.85 0.98
CA SER A 54 -16.77 16.02 0.87
C SER A 54 -16.08 15.58 2.15
N ASN A 55 -16.60 15.97 3.31
CA ASN A 55 -16.04 15.58 4.61
C ASN A 55 -16.20 14.07 4.89
N PHE A 56 -17.33 13.47 4.47
CA PHE A 56 -17.55 12.04 4.57
C PHE A 56 -16.51 11.25 3.77
N PHE A 57 -16.32 11.57 2.48
CA PHE A 57 -15.33 10.87 1.67
C PHE A 57 -13.91 11.11 2.15
N GLN A 58 -13.60 12.32 2.63
CA GLN A 58 -12.31 12.62 3.21
C GLN A 58 -12.03 11.72 4.43
N LEU A 59 -12.97 11.62 5.37
CA LEU A 59 -12.83 10.76 6.55
C LEU A 59 -12.71 9.30 6.15
N LEU A 60 -13.57 8.81 5.26
CA LEU A 60 -13.53 7.44 4.76
C LEU A 60 -12.18 7.08 4.15
N PHE A 61 -11.62 7.93 3.28
CA PHE A 61 -10.33 7.66 2.66
C PHE A 61 -9.19 7.67 3.67
N VAL A 62 -9.23 8.62 4.61
CA VAL A 62 -8.24 8.66 5.70
C VAL A 62 -8.34 7.42 6.58
N ASP A 63 -9.53 6.96 6.92
CA ASP A 63 -9.74 5.76 7.73
C ASP A 63 -9.30 4.50 7.00
N MET A 64 -9.59 4.38 5.71
CA MET A 64 -9.10 3.29 4.88
C MET A 64 -7.56 3.28 4.80
N ALA A 65 -6.94 4.42 4.63
CA ALA A 65 -5.48 4.55 4.54
C ALA A 65 -4.81 4.23 5.88
N THR A 66 -5.26 4.87 6.97
CA THR A 66 -4.62 4.78 8.30
C THR A 66 -4.92 3.48 9.03
N LYS A 67 -6.20 3.10 9.10
CA LYS A 67 -6.66 2.02 9.96
C LYS A 67 -6.68 0.65 9.26
N VAL A 68 -6.80 0.63 7.93
CA VAL A 68 -6.93 -0.64 7.19
C VAL A 68 -5.68 -0.93 6.38
N MET A 69 -5.27 -0.05 5.47
CA MET A 69 -4.15 -0.33 4.55
C MET A 69 -2.81 -0.43 5.29
N THR A 70 -2.59 0.39 6.32
CA THR A 70 -1.37 0.37 7.14
C THR A 70 -1.08 -1.00 7.73
N PHE A 71 -2.11 -1.80 8.04
CA PHE A 71 -1.94 -3.16 8.55
C PHE A 71 -2.01 -4.22 7.47
N ILE A 72 -2.97 -4.14 6.57
CA ILE A 72 -3.24 -5.21 5.59
C ILE A 72 -2.15 -5.30 4.53
N VAL A 73 -1.63 -4.17 4.03
CA VAL A 73 -0.62 -4.19 2.96
C VAL A 73 0.73 -4.77 3.42
N PRO A 74 1.28 -4.44 4.60
CA PRO A 74 2.44 -5.14 5.16
C PRO A 74 2.23 -6.64 5.32
N LEU A 75 1.06 -7.08 5.77
CA LEU A 75 0.72 -8.52 5.87
C LEU A 75 0.66 -9.20 4.49
N LEU A 76 0.15 -8.50 3.47
CA LEU A 76 0.13 -9.01 2.10
C LEU A 76 1.56 -9.21 1.55
N THR A 77 2.48 -8.32 1.88
CA THR A 77 3.82 -8.26 1.29
C THR A 77 4.88 -9.03 2.08
N MET A 78 4.63 -9.32 3.37
CA MET A 78 5.61 -9.95 4.26
C MET A 78 6.22 -11.25 3.71
N ARG A 79 5.47 -12.00 2.89
CA ARG A 79 5.89 -13.32 2.37
C ARG A 79 6.54 -13.29 0.99
N LEU A 80 6.58 -12.13 0.30
CA LEU A 80 7.04 -12.03 -1.09
C LEU A 80 8.43 -12.62 -1.34
N PHE A 81 9.38 -12.42 -0.44
CA PHE A 81 10.71 -13.01 -0.46
C PHE A 81 10.99 -13.88 0.77
N ALA A 82 10.46 -13.51 1.94
CA ALA A 82 10.75 -14.22 3.19
C ALA A 82 10.26 -15.69 3.16
N GLU A 83 9.17 -15.97 2.47
CA GLU A 83 8.67 -17.34 2.29
C GLU A 83 9.63 -18.19 1.43
N GLU A 84 10.07 -17.67 0.29
CA GLU A 84 11.02 -18.36 -0.60
C GLU A 84 12.38 -18.60 0.09
N ARG A 85 12.79 -17.68 0.95
CA ARG A 85 13.99 -17.83 1.76
C ARG A 85 13.83 -18.91 2.82
N LYS A 86 12.73 -18.86 3.57
CA LYS A 86 12.43 -19.86 4.60
C LYS A 86 12.37 -21.26 4.03
N LEU A 87 11.90 -21.42 2.81
CA LEU A 87 11.78 -22.71 2.09
C LEU A 87 13.07 -23.11 1.34
N GLY A 88 14.11 -22.24 1.30
CA GLY A 88 15.34 -22.46 0.52
C GLY A 88 15.13 -22.39 -1.00
N THR A 89 13.93 -22.02 -1.47
CA THR A 89 13.61 -21.98 -2.90
C THR A 89 14.12 -20.74 -3.62
N ILE A 90 14.65 -19.77 -2.87
CA ILE A 90 15.25 -18.56 -3.45
C ILE A 90 16.48 -18.88 -4.30
N GLU A 91 17.25 -19.92 -3.97
CA GLU A 91 18.40 -20.38 -4.75
C GLU A 91 17.96 -20.90 -6.13
N LEU A 92 16.83 -21.62 -6.17
CA LEU A 92 16.22 -22.06 -7.43
C LEU A 92 15.79 -20.87 -8.29
N LEU A 93 15.31 -19.79 -7.67
CA LEU A 93 14.94 -18.57 -8.40
C LEU A 93 16.17 -17.93 -9.08
N PHE A 94 17.35 -17.99 -8.44
CA PHE A 94 18.60 -17.46 -9.01
C PHE A 94 19.25 -18.39 -10.07
N THR A 95 18.87 -19.68 -10.15
CA THR A 95 19.32 -20.57 -11.23
C THR A 95 18.58 -20.33 -12.54
N TYR A 96 17.39 -19.73 -12.51
CA TYR A 96 16.70 -19.34 -13.72
C TYR A 96 17.42 -18.15 -14.39
N PRO A 97 17.43 -18.10 -15.73
CA PRO A 97 18.07 -17.01 -16.48
C PRO A 97 17.21 -15.73 -16.44
N LEU A 98 16.91 -15.26 -15.22
CA LEU A 98 16.17 -14.02 -14.93
C LEU A 98 17.14 -12.96 -14.41
N ARG A 99 16.91 -11.70 -14.80
CA ARG A 99 17.60 -10.55 -14.19
C ARG A 99 16.93 -10.22 -12.87
N ASP A 100 17.70 -9.75 -11.88
CA ASP A 100 17.19 -9.38 -10.57
C ASP A 100 16.05 -8.34 -10.67
N GLY A 101 16.16 -7.40 -11.63
CA GLY A 101 15.09 -6.44 -11.93
C GLY A 101 13.78 -7.07 -12.44
N GLU A 102 13.88 -8.18 -13.20
CA GLU A 102 12.70 -8.90 -13.68
C GLU A 102 11.98 -9.62 -12.53
N ILE A 103 12.75 -10.09 -11.54
CA ILE A 103 12.22 -10.74 -10.33
C ILE A 103 11.47 -9.72 -9.48
N VAL A 104 12.12 -8.60 -9.17
CA VAL A 104 11.51 -7.52 -8.37
C VAL A 104 10.26 -6.97 -9.03
N ALA A 105 10.33 -6.67 -10.34
CA ALA A 105 9.18 -6.16 -11.08
C ALA A 105 8.02 -7.18 -11.13
N GLY A 106 8.31 -8.47 -11.35
CA GLY A 106 7.28 -9.51 -11.37
C GLY A 106 6.55 -9.65 -10.04
N LYS A 107 7.28 -9.65 -8.91
CA LYS A 107 6.70 -9.73 -7.56
C LYS A 107 5.94 -8.45 -7.18
N PHE A 108 6.52 -7.28 -7.48
CA PHE A 108 5.85 -5.99 -7.24
C PHE A 108 4.52 -5.89 -7.99
N LEU A 109 4.52 -6.18 -9.29
CA LEU A 109 3.31 -6.14 -10.12
C LEU A 109 2.27 -7.17 -9.67
N ALA A 110 2.69 -8.35 -9.22
CA ALA A 110 1.77 -9.35 -8.70
C ALA A 110 1.08 -8.86 -7.41
N ALA A 111 1.84 -8.33 -6.45
CA ALA A 111 1.29 -7.77 -5.23
C ALA A 111 0.40 -6.55 -5.52
N ALA A 112 0.80 -5.67 -6.44
CA ALA A 112 0.03 -4.52 -6.88
C ALA A 112 -1.32 -4.94 -7.52
N SER A 113 -1.32 -5.99 -8.36
CA SER A 113 -2.55 -6.50 -8.97
C SER A 113 -3.52 -7.07 -7.94
N VAL A 114 -3.00 -7.82 -6.96
CA VAL A 114 -3.79 -8.37 -5.85
C VAL A 114 -4.39 -7.24 -5.01
N PHE A 115 -3.59 -6.23 -4.67
CA PHE A 115 -4.05 -5.06 -3.95
C PHE A 115 -5.11 -4.26 -4.74
N LEU A 116 -4.92 -4.10 -6.05
CA LEU A 116 -5.89 -3.43 -6.93
C LEU A 116 -7.24 -4.16 -6.96
N ILE A 117 -7.24 -5.49 -6.94
CA ILE A 117 -8.48 -6.28 -6.86
C ILE A 117 -9.17 -6.04 -5.51
N MET A 118 -8.41 -6.02 -4.40
CA MET A 118 -8.96 -5.71 -3.07
C MET A 118 -9.55 -4.30 -3.04
N LEU A 119 -8.82 -3.31 -3.57
CA LEU A 119 -9.27 -1.92 -3.65
C LEU A 119 -10.49 -1.76 -4.56
N ALA A 120 -10.55 -2.48 -5.69
CA ALA A 120 -11.72 -2.48 -6.57
C ALA A 120 -12.98 -3.00 -5.87
N GLY A 121 -12.85 -3.95 -4.94
CA GLY A 121 -13.96 -4.42 -4.12
C GLY A 121 -14.59 -3.32 -3.26
N THR A 122 -13.82 -2.32 -2.84
CA THR A 122 -14.34 -1.20 -2.04
C THR A 122 -15.13 -0.18 -2.87
N LEU A 123 -15.05 -0.22 -4.21
CA LEU A 123 -15.85 0.64 -5.08
C LEU A 123 -17.36 0.43 -4.93
N LEU A 124 -17.77 -0.69 -4.34
CA LEU A 124 -19.18 -0.92 -3.99
C LEU A 124 -19.73 0.13 -3.03
N TYR A 125 -18.92 0.70 -2.15
CA TYR A 125 -19.35 1.70 -1.17
C TYR A 125 -19.73 3.04 -1.82
N PRO A 126 -18.87 3.70 -2.62
CA PRO A 126 -19.27 4.90 -3.33
C PRO A 126 -20.36 4.64 -4.37
N LEU A 127 -20.40 3.45 -4.99
CA LEU A 127 -21.46 3.08 -5.92
C LEU A 127 -22.83 3.02 -5.22
N TYR A 128 -22.88 2.42 -4.01
CA TYR A 128 -24.09 2.42 -3.19
C TYR A 128 -24.51 3.84 -2.82
N LEU A 129 -23.57 4.67 -2.36
CA LEU A 129 -23.88 6.05 -1.97
C LEU A 129 -24.36 6.89 -3.17
N PHE A 130 -23.80 6.68 -4.37
CA PHE A 130 -24.23 7.35 -5.59
C PHE A 130 -25.68 7.04 -5.96
N SER A 131 -26.18 5.85 -5.62
CA SER A 131 -27.58 5.48 -5.83
C SER A 131 -28.55 6.21 -4.90
N VAL A 132 -28.06 6.70 -3.76
CA VAL A 132 -28.87 7.45 -2.77
C VAL A 132 -28.76 8.96 -3.00
N GLN A 133 -27.55 9.47 -3.22
CA GLN A 133 -27.29 10.89 -3.45
C GLN A 133 -26.16 11.06 -4.45
N PRO A 134 -26.37 11.77 -5.57
CA PRO A 134 -25.29 12.05 -6.52
C PRO A 134 -24.24 12.98 -5.93
N PHE A 135 -22.98 12.71 -6.21
CA PHE A 135 -21.82 13.48 -5.78
C PHE A 135 -20.81 13.66 -6.92
N PRO A 136 -19.86 14.61 -6.81
CA PRO A 136 -18.83 14.83 -7.82
C PRO A 136 -17.92 13.60 -7.95
N PHE A 137 -17.88 12.99 -9.14
CA PHE A 137 -17.01 11.84 -9.42
C PHE A 137 -15.52 12.13 -9.16
N GLN A 138 -15.10 13.37 -9.36
CA GLN A 138 -13.73 13.82 -9.16
C GLN A 138 -13.22 13.55 -7.73
N LEU A 139 -14.08 13.73 -6.73
CA LEU A 139 -13.73 13.49 -5.32
C LEU A 139 -13.33 12.01 -5.08
N VAL A 140 -14.14 11.10 -5.59
CA VAL A 140 -13.89 9.66 -5.45
C VAL A 140 -12.69 9.24 -6.30
N ALA A 141 -12.58 9.73 -7.54
CA ALA A 141 -11.47 9.41 -8.40
C ALA A 141 -10.11 9.85 -7.80
N ALA A 142 -10.04 11.05 -7.22
CA ALA A 142 -8.85 11.54 -6.54
C ALA A 142 -8.54 10.69 -5.30
N GLY A 143 -9.51 10.42 -4.43
CA GLY A 143 -9.30 9.59 -3.23
C GLY A 143 -8.80 8.19 -3.57
N TYR A 144 -9.42 7.50 -4.54
CA TYR A 144 -8.96 6.17 -4.97
C TYR A 144 -7.60 6.18 -5.65
N SER A 145 -7.26 7.24 -6.41
CA SER A 145 -5.90 7.39 -6.97
C SER A 145 -4.85 7.56 -5.86
N GLY A 146 -5.18 8.31 -4.80
CA GLY A 146 -4.35 8.44 -3.61
C GLY A 146 -4.18 7.12 -2.87
N LEU A 147 -5.26 6.37 -2.63
CA LEU A 147 -5.20 5.05 -2.00
C LEU A 147 -4.36 4.06 -2.83
N LEU A 148 -4.49 4.10 -4.16
CA LEU A 148 -3.69 3.26 -5.05
C LEU A 148 -2.20 3.59 -4.93
N LEU A 149 -1.82 4.85 -5.05
CA LEU A 149 -0.43 5.30 -4.95
C LEU A 149 0.17 4.98 -3.58
N LEU A 150 -0.57 5.26 -2.51
CA LEU A 150 -0.18 4.92 -1.14
C LEU A 150 0.04 3.42 -0.96
N GLY A 151 -0.88 2.60 -1.46
CA GLY A 151 -0.75 1.14 -1.40
C GLY A 151 0.46 0.62 -2.17
N LEU A 152 0.78 1.21 -3.33
CA LEU A 152 1.99 0.87 -4.08
C LEU A 152 3.27 1.22 -3.31
N VAL A 153 3.28 2.33 -2.56
CA VAL A 153 4.40 2.67 -1.64
C VAL A 153 4.52 1.62 -0.55
N PHE A 154 3.43 1.24 0.11
CA PHE A 154 3.46 0.22 1.15
C PHE A 154 3.91 -1.14 0.61
N ILE A 155 3.52 -1.50 -0.61
CA ILE A 155 4.00 -2.70 -1.31
C ILE A 155 5.51 -2.61 -1.57
N ALA A 156 6.03 -1.47 -2.01
CA ALA A 156 7.46 -1.29 -2.26
C ALA A 156 8.28 -1.43 -0.96
N ILE A 157 7.81 -0.83 0.14
CA ILE A 157 8.41 -0.96 1.47
C ILE A 157 8.40 -2.42 1.93
N GLY A 158 7.24 -3.08 1.85
CA GLY A 158 7.09 -4.47 2.27
C GLY A 158 7.95 -5.44 1.44
N LEU A 159 8.06 -5.21 0.14
CA LEU A 159 8.94 -5.95 -0.76
C LEU A 159 10.41 -5.81 -0.34
N PHE A 160 10.85 -4.58 -0.04
CA PHE A 160 12.20 -4.30 0.45
C PHE A 160 12.47 -5.04 1.77
N VAL A 161 11.61 -4.86 2.76
CA VAL A 161 11.79 -5.49 4.08
C VAL A 161 11.76 -7.01 3.97
N SER A 162 10.83 -7.58 3.20
CA SER A 162 10.76 -9.03 2.94
C SER A 162 12.03 -9.55 2.26
N SER A 163 12.73 -8.70 1.49
CA SER A 163 14.03 -9.04 0.90
C SER A 163 15.19 -9.12 1.91
N LEU A 164 15.07 -8.58 3.10
CA LEU A 164 16.14 -8.53 4.10
C LEU A 164 16.12 -9.70 5.08
N THR A 165 14.97 -10.32 5.33
CA THR A 165 14.77 -11.35 6.36
C THR A 165 14.23 -12.67 5.79
N ASP A 166 14.46 -13.76 6.53
CA ASP A 166 13.94 -15.10 6.21
C ASP A 166 12.66 -15.41 7.02
N SER A 167 12.30 -14.54 7.97
CA SER A 167 11.10 -14.68 8.81
C SER A 167 9.98 -13.78 8.31
N GLN A 168 8.85 -14.37 7.93
CA GLN A 168 7.65 -13.63 7.50
C GLN A 168 7.14 -12.67 8.59
N VAL A 169 7.16 -13.12 9.85
CA VAL A 169 6.69 -12.30 10.99
C VAL A 169 7.58 -11.08 11.17
N VAL A 170 8.91 -11.27 11.11
CA VAL A 170 9.85 -10.15 11.20
C VAL A 170 9.66 -9.20 10.03
N ALA A 171 9.48 -9.72 8.81
CA ALA A 171 9.18 -8.90 7.63
C ALA A 171 7.92 -8.06 7.82
N GLY A 172 6.85 -8.66 8.31
CA GLY A 172 5.57 -7.98 8.57
C GLY A 172 5.70 -6.86 9.61
N VAL A 173 6.32 -7.15 10.76
CA VAL A 173 6.51 -6.20 11.86
C VAL A 173 7.40 -5.01 11.42
N PHE A 174 8.52 -5.27 10.75
CA PHE A 174 9.39 -4.20 10.26
C PHE A 174 8.76 -3.39 9.14
N SER A 175 7.98 -4.01 8.25
CA SER A 175 7.23 -3.29 7.23
C SER A 175 6.20 -2.35 7.86
N LEU A 176 5.45 -2.85 8.84
CA LEU A 176 4.46 -2.08 9.59
C LEU A 176 5.14 -0.93 10.34
N PHE A 177 6.29 -1.17 10.96
CA PHE A 177 7.06 -0.12 11.63
C PHE A 177 7.51 0.98 10.66
N LEU A 178 8.09 0.63 9.51
CA LEU A 178 8.53 1.62 8.51
C LEU A 178 7.36 2.42 7.94
N VAL A 179 6.25 1.75 7.61
CA VAL A 179 5.02 2.41 7.15
C VAL A 179 4.50 3.36 8.24
N GLY A 180 4.45 2.90 9.49
CA GLY A 180 4.03 3.70 10.63
C GLY A 180 4.91 4.93 10.86
N VAL A 181 6.23 4.79 10.76
CA VAL A 181 7.16 5.94 10.88
C VAL A 181 6.88 6.98 9.80
N LEU A 182 6.76 6.59 8.54
CA LEU A 182 6.47 7.53 7.44
C LEU A 182 5.09 8.19 7.56
N TRP A 183 4.13 7.48 8.17
CA TRP A 183 2.79 7.98 8.40
C TRP A 183 2.71 8.95 9.58
N LEU A 184 3.41 8.64 10.68
CA LEU A 184 3.32 9.40 11.94
C LEU A 184 4.33 10.55 12.03
N MET A 185 5.14 10.80 11.00
CA MET A 185 6.17 11.86 11.04
C MET A 185 5.63 13.24 11.42
N THR A 186 4.38 13.54 11.07
CA THR A 186 3.74 14.83 11.32
C THR A 186 2.63 14.79 12.37
N TRP A 187 2.49 13.65 13.08
CA TRP A 187 1.42 13.47 14.07
C TRP A 187 1.39 14.54 15.17
N ASN A 188 2.54 15.09 15.54
CA ASN A 188 2.63 16.08 16.61
C ASN A 188 3.27 17.38 16.12
N GLU A 189 2.53 18.16 15.34
CA GLU A 189 2.97 19.45 14.81
C GLU A 189 3.34 20.46 15.92
N ALA A 190 2.74 20.35 17.11
CA ALA A 190 2.99 21.25 18.22
C ALA A 190 4.35 21.04 18.91
N ALA A 191 5.02 19.93 18.67
CA ALA A 191 6.27 19.56 19.38
C ALA A 191 7.56 19.97 18.65
N GLY A 192 7.47 20.41 17.39
CA GLY A 192 8.64 20.75 16.56
C GLY A 192 8.79 22.24 16.30
N SER A 193 10.03 22.68 16.00
CA SER A 193 10.25 24.00 15.42
C SER A 193 9.76 24.06 13.98
N ASP A 194 9.36 25.24 13.49
CA ASP A 194 8.80 25.42 12.14
C ASP A 194 9.71 24.85 11.02
N GLN A 195 11.04 24.96 11.20
CA GLN A 195 12.01 24.43 10.23
C GLN A 195 12.04 22.89 10.19
N VAL A 196 12.01 22.23 11.37
CA VAL A 196 11.97 20.77 11.45
C VAL A 196 10.66 20.23 10.90
N MET A 197 9.54 20.90 11.20
CA MET A 197 8.23 20.52 10.69
C MET A 197 8.14 20.61 9.17
N THR A 198 8.71 21.65 8.56
CA THR A 198 8.75 21.77 7.09
C THR A 198 9.46 20.58 6.44
N VAL A 199 10.59 20.14 7.02
CA VAL A 199 11.32 18.99 6.52
C VAL A 199 10.53 17.69 6.74
N LEU A 200 9.92 17.50 7.92
CA LEU A 200 9.13 16.31 8.24
C LEU A 200 7.90 16.18 7.32
N LYS A 201 7.21 17.29 7.05
CA LYS A 201 6.07 17.31 6.11
C LYS A 201 6.47 16.88 4.70
N ALA A 202 7.66 17.26 4.23
CA ALA A 202 8.16 16.84 2.93
C ALA A 202 8.41 15.32 2.83
N PHE A 203 8.60 14.62 3.95
CA PHE A 203 8.77 13.16 4.01
C PHE A 203 7.51 12.42 4.52
N SER A 204 6.51 13.13 5.00
CA SER A 204 5.29 12.54 5.53
C SER A 204 4.39 12.03 4.42
N THR A 205 4.13 10.74 4.44
CA THR A 205 3.18 10.10 3.50
C THR A 205 1.73 10.56 3.77
N PHE A 206 1.42 10.94 5.02
CA PHE A 206 0.10 11.42 5.41
C PHE A 206 -0.23 12.78 4.80
N ASP A 207 0.70 13.75 4.85
CA ASP A 207 0.45 15.09 4.34
C ASP A 207 0.20 15.09 2.83
N HIS A 208 0.96 14.29 2.09
CA HIS A 208 0.74 14.10 0.66
C HIS A 208 -0.58 13.38 0.35
N PHE A 209 -1.03 12.46 1.21
CA PHE A 209 -2.32 11.79 1.05
C PHE A 209 -3.50 12.73 1.35
N TRP A 210 -3.32 13.72 2.22
CA TRP A 210 -4.37 14.63 2.64
C TRP A 210 -5.01 15.41 1.49
N ASN A 211 -4.23 15.80 0.47
CA ASN A 211 -4.74 16.46 -0.72
C ASN A 211 -5.65 15.54 -1.55
N PHE A 212 -5.22 14.28 -1.75
CA PHE A 212 -6.03 13.28 -2.44
C PHE A 212 -7.35 13.00 -1.74
N SER A 213 -7.36 12.95 -0.41
CA SER A 213 -8.58 12.74 0.38
C SER A 213 -9.59 13.88 0.24
N LYS A 214 -9.13 15.10 -0.06
CA LYS A 214 -9.96 16.27 -0.37
C LYS A 214 -10.42 16.36 -1.83
N GLY A 215 -10.05 15.41 -2.66
CA GLY A 215 -10.39 15.42 -4.09
C GLY A 215 -9.41 16.23 -4.95
N VAL A 216 -8.26 16.65 -4.44
CA VAL A 216 -7.23 17.40 -5.15
C VAL A 216 -6.09 16.46 -5.55
N ILE A 217 -5.73 16.47 -6.84
CA ILE A 217 -4.57 15.75 -7.36
C ILE A 217 -3.49 16.77 -7.69
N ASP A 218 -2.46 16.80 -6.86
CA ASP A 218 -1.26 17.62 -7.11
C ASP A 218 -0.16 16.77 -7.74
N SER A 219 0.51 17.30 -8.75
CA SER A 219 1.66 16.66 -9.39
C SER A 219 2.85 16.46 -8.44
N SER A 220 2.99 17.33 -7.45
CA SER A 220 3.98 17.22 -6.38
C SER A 220 3.76 15.94 -5.55
N ASP A 221 2.51 15.69 -5.14
CA ASP A 221 2.14 14.51 -4.35
C ASP A 221 2.32 13.21 -5.14
N VAL A 222 1.93 13.22 -6.42
CA VAL A 222 2.16 12.08 -7.33
C VAL A 222 3.66 11.80 -7.48
N SER A 223 4.46 12.83 -7.70
CA SER A 223 5.91 12.71 -7.85
C SER A 223 6.57 12.15 -6.58
N TYR A 224 6.13 12.59 -5.40
CA TYR A 224 6.58 12.08 -4.12
C TYR A 224 6.36 10.56 -4.01
N TYR A 225 5.14 10.08 -4.29
CA TYR A 225 4.85 8.64 -4.23
C TYR A 225 5.69 7.84 -5.23
N LEU A 226 5.83 8.32 -6.46
CA LEU A 226 6.65 7.65 -7.48
C LEU A 226 8.12 7.58 -7.07
N LEU A 227 8.67 8.63 -6.46
CA LEU A 227 10.04 8.65 -5.96
C LEU A 227 10.25 7.64 -4.83
N ILE A 228 9.33 7.53 -3.88
CA ILE A 228 9.44 6.54 -2.81
C ILE A 228 9.33 5.11 -3.36
N ILE A 229 8.41 4.84 -4.29
CA ILE A 229 8.31 3.54 -4.95
C ILE A 229 9.63 3.18 -5.63
N ALA A 230 10.19 4.12 -6.41
CA ALA A 230 11.47 3.92 -7.08
C ALA A 230 12.61 3.67 -6.08
N PHE A 231 12.68 4.46 -5.01
CA PHE A 231 13.69 4.34 -3.96
C PHE A 231 13.68 2.94 -3.32
N PHE A 232 12.55 2.48 -2.80
CA PHE A 232 12.47 1.16 -2.16
C PHE A 232 12.65 0.01 -3.15
N THR A 233 12.21 0.18 -4.40
CA THR A 233 12.45 -0.80 -5.47
C THR A 233 13.95 -0.93 -5.77
N ILE A 234 14.69 0.17 -5.86
CA ILE A 234 16.14 0.19 -6.05
C ILE A 234 16.84 -0.44 -4.84
N LEU A 235 16.42 -0.13 -3.62
CA LEU A 235 16.97 -0.75 -2.41
C LEU A 235 16.75 -2.28 -2.41
N THR A 236 15.59 -2.74 -2.88
CA THR A 236 15.31 -4.18 -3.03
C THR A 236 16.27 -4.82 -4.02
N LEU A 237 16.52 -4.18 -5.17
CA LEU A 237 17.49 -4.66 -6.16
C LEU A 237 18.89 -4.78 -5.56
N ARG A 238 19.35 -3.75 -4.87
CA ARG A 238 20.67 -3.76 -4.19
C ARG A 238 20.76 -4.84 -3.11
N SER A 239 19.68 -5.08 -2.38
CA SER A 239 19.61 -6.17 -1.40
C SER A 239 19.83 -7.54 -2.05
N LEU A 240 19.20 -7.80 -3.21
CA LEU A 240 19.35 -9.06 -3.93
C LEU A 240 20.75 -9.21 -4.55
N GLU A 241 21.26 -8.17 -5.19
CA GLU A 241 22.61 -8.15 -5.75
C GLU A 241 23.67 -8.46 -4.69
N SER A 242 23.62 -7.82 -3.52
CA SER A 242 24.61 -7.99 -2.46
C SER A 242 24.69 -9.43 -1.95
N ARG A 243 23.59 -10.17 -1.97
CA ARG A 243 23.53 -11.58 -1.56
C ARG A 243 24.08 -12.54 -2.60
N ARG A 244 23.87 -12.26 -3.87
CA ARG A 244 24.43 -13.07 -4.97
C ARG A 244 25.95 -13.09 -4.93
N TRP A 245 26.59 -12.03 -4.38
CA TRP A 245 28.03 -11.98 -4.18
C TRP A 245 28.50 -12.79 -2.96
N ARG A 246 27.67 -12.87 -1.90
CA ARG A 246 28.00 -13.64 -0.68
C ARG A 246 27.82 -15.15 -0.85
N GLY A 247 26.88 -15.61 -1.68
CA GLY A 247 26.67 -17.03 -1.97
C GLY A 247 27.70 -17.67 -2.90
N ARG A 248 28.67 -16.90 -3.43
CA ARG A 248 29.78 -17.37 -4.23
C ARG A 248 31.07 -17.64 -3.43
N ARG A 249 31.04 -17.50 -2.13
CA ARG A 249 32.13 -17.90 -1.21
C ARG A 249 31.71 -19.12 -0.42
#